data_2bdfff582b010482552444ebde04bd9e
#
_entry.id   2bdfff582b010482552444ebde04bd9e
#
_cell.length_a   1.000
_cell.length_b   1.000
_cell.length_c   1.000
_cell.angle_alpha   90.00
_cell.angle_beta   90.00
_cell.angle_gamma   90.00
#
_symmetry.space_group_name_H-M   'P 1'
#
loop_
_entity.id
_entity.type
_entity.pdbx_description
1 polymer ?
#
loop_
_entity_poly.entity_id
_entity_poly.type
_entity_poly.pdbx_seq_one_letter_code
_entity_poly.pdbx_strand_id
1 'polypeptide(L)'
;SVKSGEVVGLLGPNGAGKTTTFYMIVGLVPPNGGDILLNDKPITHLPIFKRARLGVSYLPQEASVFRKLTVEDNIRAILELQYDKTGARLSRTEIEKRLNNLLDELQIQHIRTNTALSLSGGERRRTEIARALAADPRFILLDEPFAGVDPIAVIEIQRIVCFLKDRGIGVLITDHNVRETLGICDHAYIINEGEVLAQGSPEE
;
A
#
# COMPACT_ATOMS: atom_id res chain seq x y z
N SER A 1 -15.73 -3.21 3.95
CA SER A 1 -14.98 -2.27 4.81
C SER A 1 -13.60 -2.83 5.14
N VAL A 2 -12.66 -1.95 5.55
CA VAL A 2 -11.31 -2.33 6.02
C VAL A 2 -11.08 -1.59 7.34
N LYS A 3 -10.63 -2.32 8.37
CA LYS A 3 -10.30 -1.75 9.67
C LYS A 3 -8.78 -1.59 9.84
N SER A 4 -8.37 -0.79 10.82
CA SER A 4 -6.95 -0.70 11.22
C SER A 4 -6.44 -2.08 11.65
N GLY A 5 -5.28 -2.50 11.15
CA GLY A 5 -4.70 -3.81 11.45
C GLY A 5 -5.46 -5.00 10.86
N GLU A 6 -6.26 -4.78 9.83
CA GLU A 6 -7.00 -5.81 9.11
C GLU A 6 -6.48 -5.92 7.67
N VAL A 7 -6.40 -7.14 7.17
CA VAL A 7 -6.08 -7.43 5.77
C VAL A 7 -7.33 -7.89 5.06
N VAL A 8 -7.75 -7.17 4.03
CA VAL A 8 -8.95 -7.48 3.25
C VAL A 8 -8.56 -7.74 1.79
N GLY A 9 -9.03 -8.86 1.26
CA GLY A 9 -8.87 -9.23 -0.14
C GLY A 9 -10.05 -8.76 -0.99
N LEU A 10 -9.76 -8.16 -2.15
CA LEU A 10 -10.74 -7.91 -3.20
C LEU A 10 -10.35 -8.78 -4.41
N LEU A 11 -10.98 -9.92 -4.53
CA LEU A 11 -10.60 -11.00 -5.42
C LEU A 11 -11.56 -11.12 -6.59
N GLY A 12 -11.05 -11.61 -7.70
CA GLY A 12 -11.87 -11.82 -8.89
C GLY A 12 -11.02 -11.95 -10.16
N PRO A 13 -11.62 -12.38 -11.27
CA PRO A 13 -10.92 -12.51 -12.54
C PRO A 13 -10.47 -11.15 -13.09
N ASN A 14 -9.63 -11.18 -14.12
CA ASN A 14 -9.27 -9.99 -14.86
C ASN A 14 -10.52 -9.36 -15.47
N GLY A 15 -10.63 -8.02 -15.37
CA GLY A 15 -11.82 -7.30 -15.82
C GLY A 15 -12.98 -7.26 -14.83
N ALA A 16 -12.87 -7.89 -13.66
CA ALA A 16 -13.93 -7.88 -12.63
C ALA A 16 -14.19 -6.51 -12.00
N GLY A 17 -13.33 -5.50 -12.22
CA GLY A 17 -13.47 -4.15 -11.66
C GLY A 17 -12.59 -3.87 -10.44
N LYS A 18 -11.65 -4.76 -10.09
CA LYS A 18 -10.75 -4.60 -8.93
C LYS A 18 -9.95 -3.29 -8.96
N THR A 19 -9.18 -3.08 -10.01
CA THR A 19 -8.36 -1.86 -10.20
C THR A 19 -9.22 -0.60 -10.29
N THR A 20 -10.38 -0.68 -10.95
CA THR A 20 -11.34 0.45 -10.99
C THR A 20 -11.82 0.82 -9.59
N THR A 21 -12.14 -0.17 -8.76
CA THR A 21 -12.50 0.05 -7.35
C THR A 21 -11.38 0.75 -6.60
N PHE A 22 -10.12 0.32 -6.77
CA PHE A 22 -8.97 0.99 -6.18
C PHE A 22 -8.84 2.43 -6.65
N TYR A 23 -8.98 2.69 -7.94
CA TYR A 23 -8.91 4.04 -8.50
C TYR A 23 -10.00 4.95 -7.94
N MET A 24 -11.19 4.44 -7.68
CA MET A 24 -12.24 5.18 -7.00
C MET A 24 -11.87 5.49 -5.54
N ILE A 25 -11.32 4.52 -4.81
CA ILE A 25 -10.93 4.69 -3.41
C ILE A 25 -9.80 5.72 -3.26
N VAL A 26 -8.79 5.68 -4.13
CA VAL A 26 -7.67 6.64 -4.07
C VAL A 26 -7.99 7.99 -4.71
N GLY A 27 -9.06 8.10 -5.48
CA GLY A 27 -9.52 9.36 -6.08
C GLY A 27 -8.93 9.66 -7.47
N LEU A 28 -8.51 8.62 -8.19
CA LEU A 28 -8.11 8.72 -9.60
C LEU A 28 -9.30 8.73 -10.56
N VAL A 29 -10.37 8.03 -10.18
CA VAL A 29 -11.63 7.96 -10.95
C VAL A 29 -12.78 8.29 -10.02
N PRO A 30 -13.73 9.16 -10.40
CA PRO A 30 -14.92 9.43 -9.59
C PRO A 30 -15.88 8.23 -9.68
N PRO A 31 -16.50 7.81 -8.55
CA PRO A 31 -17.60 6.84 -8.60
C PRO A 31 -18.87 7.47 -9.18
N ASN A 32 -19.67 6.68 -9.89
CA ASN A 32 -20.96 7.14 -10.44
C ASN A 32 -22.04 7.26 -9.38
N GLY A 33 -21.86 6.61 -8.22
CA GLY A 33 -22.79 6.64 -7.09
C GLY A 33 -22.19 6.00 -5.86
N GLY A 34 -22.88 6.16 -4.72
CA GLY A 34 -22.39 5.69 -3.43
C GLY A 34 -21.34 6.61 -2.81
N ASP A 35 -20.90 6.27 -1.60
CA ASP A 35 -19.95 7.04 -0.83
C ASP A 35 -18.71 6.22 -0.45
N ILE A 36 -17.58 6.88 -0.46
CA ILE A 36 -16.32 6.37 0.09
C ILE A 36 -16.10 7.07 1.43
N LEU A 37 -16.06 6.29 2.50
CA LEU A 37 -15.96 6.80 3.87
C LEU A 37 -14.57 6.45 4.45
N LEU A 38 -13.99 7.40 5.16
CA LEU A 38 -12.81 7.21 5.99
C LEU A 38 -13.12 7.66 7.40
N ASN A 39 -13.19 6.72 8.36
CA ASN A 39 -13.63 6.98 9.72
C ASN A 39 -14.99 7.71 9.76
N ASP A 40 -15.98 7.18 9.06
CA ASP A 40 -17.34 7.68 8.93
C ASP A 40 -17.46 9.07 8.26
N LYS A 41 -16.36 9.60 7.74
CA LYS A 41 -16.36 10.87 7.00
C LYS A 41 -16.29 10.63 5.50
N PRO A 42 -17.16 11.26 4.69
CA PRO A 42 -17.12 11.09 3.25
C PRO A 42 -15.86 11.72 2.65
N ILE A 43 -15.15 10.93 1.85
CA ILE A 43 -13.98 11.37 1.09
C ILE A 43 -14.21 11.28 -0.42
N THR A 44 -15.42 10.93 -0.84
CA THR A 44 -15.81 10.65 -2.23
C THR A 44 -15.36 11.74 -3.21
N HIS A 45 -15.51 13.00 -2.83
CA HIS A 45 -15.17 14.16 -3.68
C HIS A 45 -13.81 14.78 -3.38
N LEU A 46 -13.03 14.19 -2.47
CA LEU A 46 -11.69 14.67 -2.18
C LEU A 46 -10.70 14.20 -3.26
N PRO A 47 -9.83 15.09 -3.77
CA PRO A 47 -8.79 14.71 -4.71
C PRO A 47 -7.74 13.81 -4.05
N ILE A 48 -7.01 13.04 -4.86
CA ILE A 48 -6.04 12.03 -4.43
C ILE A 48 -5.05 12.56 -3.38
N PHE A 49 -4.51 13.77 -3.55
CA PHE A 49 -3.53 14.33 -2.60
C PHE A 49 -4.13 14.61 -1.21
N LYS A 50 -5.42 14.93 -1.12
CA LYS A 50 -6.12 15.11 0.17
C LYS A 50 -6.36 13.76 0.83
N ARG A 51 -6.75 12.73 0.06
CA ARG A 51 -6.90 11.36 0.59
C ARG A 51 -5.57 10.80 1.08
N ALA A 52 -4.48 11.04 0.35
CA ALA A 52 -3.13 10.67 0.78
C ALA A 52 -2.75 11.32 2.11
N ARG A 53 -3.04 12.61 2.31
CA ARG A 53 -2.83 13.32 3.59
C ARG A 53 -3.70 12.81 4.73
N LEU A 54 -4.84 12.21 4.43
CA LEU A 54 -5.70 11.54 5.41
C LEU A 54 -5.22 10.13 5.75
N GLY A 55 -4.17 9.64 5.09
CA GLY A 55 -3.53 8.36 5.38
C GLY A 55 -3.92 7.23 4.44
N VAL A 56 -4.46 7.51 3.25
CA VAL A 56 -4.72 6.50 2.21
C VAL A 56 -3.53 6.44 1.26
N SER A 57 -2.82 5.33 1.23
CA SER A 57 -1.68 5.09 0.34
C SER A 57 -2.01 4.03 -0.71
N TYR A 58 -1.43 4.17 -1.89
CA TYR A 58 -1.63 3.25 -3.00
C TYR A 58 -0.30 2.78 -3.56
N LEU A 59 -0.15 1.48 -3.67
CA LEU A 59 0.98 0.81 -4.28
C LEU A 59 0.52 0.05 -5.53
N PRO A 60 0.81 0.59 -6.72
CA PRO A 60 0.43 -0.03 -7.98
C PRO A 60 1.18 -1.35 -8.22
N GLN A 61 0.67 -2.14 -9.16
CA GLN A 61 1.33 -3.35 -9.65
C GLN A 61 2.70 -3.03 -10.27
N GLU A 62 2.77 -1.95 -11.06
CA GLU A 62 4.02 -1.51 -11.67
C GLU A 62 4.93 -0.79 -10.68
N ALA A 63 6.24 -0.93 -10.90
CA ALA A 63 7.25 -0.30 -10.04
C ALA A 63 7.09 1.23 -10.00
N SER A 64 6.90 1.77 -8.80
CA SER A 64 6.65 3.18 -8.55
C SER A 64 7.87 3.98 -8.04
N VAL A 65 9.04 3.33 -7.88
CA VAL A 65 10.26 3.99 -7.40
C VAL A 65 10.78 5.03 -8.40
N PHE A 66 11.37 6.08 -7.89
CA PHE A 66 12.16 7.02 -8.69
C PHE A 66 13.48 6.37 -9.10
N ARG A 67 13.51 5.82 -10.30
CA ARG A 67 14.57 4.90 -10.77
C ARG A 67 15.98 5.46 -10.68
N LYS A 68 16.15 6.78 -10.88
CA LYS A 68 17.45 7.46 -10.87
C LYS A 68 17.89 7.92 -9.47
N LEU A 69 17.02 7.88 -8.49
CA LEU A 69 17.34 8.22 -7.11
C LEU A 69 17.87 7.00 -6.36
N THR A 70 18.64 7.26 -5.30
CA THR A 70 19.05 6.22 -4.35
C THR A 70 17.86 5.73 -3.53
N VAL A 71 18.03 4.62 -2.82
CA VAL A 71 17.03 4.10 -1.88
C VAL A 71 16.69 5.17 -0.84
N GLU A 72 17.71 5.76 -0.20
CA GLU A 72 17.49 6.80 0.82
C GLU A 72 16.80 8.04 0.24
N ASP A 73 17.16 8.49 -0.95
CA ASP A 73 16.54 9.67 -1.58
C ASP A 73 15.08 9.40 -1.98
N ASN A 74 14.75 8.17 -2.39
CA ASN A 74 13.37 7.75 -2.63
C ASN A 74 12.49 7.92 -1.38
N ILE A 75 13.00 7.55 -0.21
CA ILE A 75 12.27 7.64 1.06
C ILE A 75 12.30 9.08 1.58
N ARG A 76 13.45 9.74 1.53
CA ARG A 76 13.65 11.13 1.95
C ARG A 76 12.70 12.10 1.24
N ALA A 77 12.52 11.93 -0.07
CA ALA A 77 11.61 12.77 -0.86
C ALA A 77 10.18 12.79 -0.30
N ILE A 78 9.73 11.68 0.28
CA ILE A 78 8.41 11.62 0.92
C ILE A 78 8.43 12.22 2.33
N LEU A 79 9.49 11.95 3.11
CA LEU A 79 9.63 12.49 4.46
C LEU A 79 9.70 14.02 4.48
N GLU A 80 10.34 14.64 3.49
CA GLU A 80 10.44 16.11 3.33
C GLU A 80 9.07 16.78 3.11
N LEU A 81 8.08 16.04 2.62
CA LEU A 81 6.71 16.51 2.43
C LEU A 81 5.84 16.37 3.68
N GLN A 82 6.33 15.69 4.73
CA GLN A 82 5.56 15.43 5.93
C GLN A 82 5.61 16.60 6.92
N TYR A 83 4.61 16.61 7.80
CA TYR A 83 4.46 17.60 8.86
C TYR A 83 4.49 16.91 10.22
N ASP A 84 4.95 17.62 11.23
CA ASP A 84 4.88 17.17 12.62
C ASP A 84 3.48 17.41 13.22
N LYS A 85 3.32 17.04 14.50
CA LYS A 85 2.04 17.20 15.21
C LYS A 85 1.64 18.68 15.43
N THR A 86 2.58 19.60 15.26
CA THR A 86 2.32 21.04 15.38
C THR A 86 1.93 21.69 14.06
N GLY A 87 1.98 20.94 12.95
CA GLY A 87 1.73 21.42 11.60
C GLY A 87 2.96 22.08 10.95
N ALA A 88 4.14 21.97 11.57
CA ALA A 88 5.40 22.39 10.97
C ALA A 88 6.01 21.26 10.13
N ARG A 89 6.81 21.59 9.11
CA ARG A 89 7.57 20.57 8.37
C ARG A 89 8.55 19.86 9.30
N LEU A 90 8.78 18.56 9.02
CA LEU A 90 9.74 17.79 9.79
C LEU A 90 11.12 18.44 9.74
N SER A 91 11.81 18.50 10.89
CA SER A 91 13.19 18.93 10.96
C SER A 91 14.11 17.93 10.25
N ARG A 92 15.29 18.39 9.83
CA ARG A 92 16.30 17.53 9.22
C ARG A 92 16.68 16.36 10.13
N THR A 93 16.79 16.58 11.42
CA THR A 93 17.10 15.54 12.42
C THR A 93 15.99 14.49 12.49
N GLU A 94 14.73 14.92 12.48
CA GLU A 94 13.58 14.00 12.51
C GLU A 94 13.47 13.20 11.20
N ILE A 95 13.74 13.83 10.05
CA ILE A 95 13.80 13.15 8.75
C ILE A 95 14.85 12.03 8.78
N GLU A 96 16.10 12.33 9.21
CA GLU A 96 17.17 11.34 9.29
C GLU A 96 16.83 10.19 10.24
N LYS A 97 16.22 10.49 11.37
CA LYS A 97 15.77 9.48 12.34
C LYS A 97 14.73 8.54 11.72
N ARG A 98 13.69 9.09 11.09
CA ARG A 98 12.63 8.30 10.44
C ARG A 98 13.16 7.51 9.26
N LEU A 99 14.06 8.11 8.45
CA LEU A 99 14.72 7.45 7.34
C LEU A 99 15.50 6.20 7.83
N ASN A 100 16.36 6.36 8.83
CA ASN A 100 17.13 5.24 9.37
C ASN A 100 16.22 4.14 9.93
N ASN A 101 15.17 4.50 10.66
CA ASN A 101 14.20 3.52 11.18
C ASN A 101 13.54 2.72 10.05
N LEU A 102 13.09 3.36 8.98
CA LEU A 102 12.47 2.70 7.84
C LEU A 102 13.43 1.78 7.10
N LEU A 103 14.68 2.21 6.92
CA LEU A 103 15.73 1.40 6.30
C LEU A 103 16.02 0.13 7.11
N ASP A 104 16.06 0.24 8.44
CA ASP A 104 16.31 -0.88 9.35
C ASP A 104 15.10 -1.82 9.41
N GLU A 105 13.89 -1.29 9.59
CA GLU A 105 12.65 -2.07 9.65
C GLU A 105 12.41 -2.90 8.39
N LEU A 106 12.69 -2.32 7.22
CA LEU A 106 12.54 -3.00 5.92
C LEU A 106 13.81 -3.77 5.50
N GLN A 107 14.87 -3.78 6.34
CA GLN A 107 16.12 -4.49 6.10
C GLN A 107 16.82 -4.08 4.78
N ILE A 108 16.78 -2.79 4.45
CA ILE A 108 17.38 -2.22 3.23
C ILE A 108 18.50 -1.21 3.52
N GLN A 109 19.01 -1.18 4.76
CA GLN A 109 20.13 -0.31 5.15
C GLN A 109 21.39 -0.54 4.32
N HIS A 110 21.68 -1.80 3.98
CA HIS A 110 22.87 -2.19 3.21
C HIS A 110 22.86 -1.69 1.75
N ILE A 111 21.69 -1.31 1.22
CA ILE A 111 21.54 -0.79 -0.15
C ILE A 111 21.11 0.70 -0.18
N ARG A 112 21.20 1.41 0.96
CA ARG A 112 20.68 2.79 1.09
C ARG A 112 21.19 3.76 0.02
N THR A 113 22.44 3.61 -0.41
CA THR A 113 23.10 4.45 -1.43
C THR A 113 23.00 3.89 -2.86
N ASN A 114 22.43 2.68 -3.02
CA ASN A 114 22.22 2.10 -4.34
C ASN A 114 21.12 2.84 -5.08
N THR A 115 21.26 3.02 -6.39
CA THR A 115 20.19 3.57 -7.22
C THR A 115 19.07 2.55 -7.38
N ALA A 116 17.83 3.02 -7.45
CA ALA A 116 16.68 2.13 -7.57
C ALA A 116 16.67 1.31 -8.88
N LEU A 117 17.44 1.71 -9.88
CA LEU A 117 17.66 0.94 -11.11
C LEU A 117 18.39 -0.39 -10.87
N SER A 118 19.29 -0.43 -9.89
CA SER A 118 20.15 -1.60 -9.61
C SER A 118 19.52 -2.61 -8.66
N LEU A 119 18.32 -2.33 -8.14
CA LEU A 119 17.67 -3.16 -7.13
C LEU A 119 17.06 -4.43 -7.74
N SER A 120 17.18 -5.52 -7.01
CA SER A 120 16.37 -6.73 -7.24
C SER A 120 14.88 -6.44 -7.06
N GLY A 121 14.02 -7.35 -7.50
CA GLY A 121 12.57 -7.21 -7.33
C GLY A 121 12.15 -7.04 -5.87
N GLY A 122 12.68 -7.86 -4.96
CA GLY A 122 12.41 -7.80 -3.53
C GLY A 122 12.91 -6.51 -2.88
N GLU A 123 14.15 -6.08 -3.16
CA GLU A 123 14.71 -4.82 -2.66
C GLU A 123 13.91 -3.61 -3.14
N ARG A 124 13.49 -3.63 -4.40
CA ARG A 124 12.63 -2.60 -4.97
C ARG A 124 11.30 -2.54 -4.25
N ARG A 125 10.66 -3.69 -4.02
CA ARG A 125 9.36 -3.74 -3.32
C ARG A 125 9.47 -3.23 -1.89
N ARG A 126 10.53 -3.60 -1.16
CA ARG A 126 10.80 -3.08 0.18
C ARG A 126 11.02 -1.56 0.18
N THR A 127 11.71 -1.03 -0.83
CA THR A 127 11.89 0.42 -1.01
C THR A 127 10.57 1.13 -1.28
N GLU A 128 9.67 0.57 -2.08
CA GLU A 128 8.33 1.10 -2.33
C GLU A 128 7.48 1.13 -1.06
N ILE A 129 7.53 0.07 -0.27
CA ILE A 129 6.84 0.00 1.02
C ILE A 129 7.41 1.04 2.00
N ALA A 130 8.74 1.19 2.08
CA ALA A 130 9.38 2.20 2.91
C ALA A 130 8.94 3.63 2.52
N ARG A 131 8.82 3.91 1.23
CA ARG A 131 8.26 5.18 0.73
C ARG A 131 6.80 5.37 1.15
N ALA A 132 5.98 4.33 1.04
CA ALA A 132 4.59 4.40 1.47
C ALA A 132 4.49 4.66 2.97
N LEU A 133 5.29 3.97 3.79
CA LEU A 133 5.35 4.16 5.24
C LEU A 133 5.88 5.54 5.66
N ALA A 134 6.74 6.16 4.84
CA ALA A 134 7.23 7.51 5.08
C ALA A 134 6.10 8.57 5.10
N ALA A 135 4.98 8.30 4.44
CA ALA A 135 3.78 9.14 4.46
C ALA A 135 2.87 8.91 5.69
N ASP A 136 3.27 8.02 6.62
CA ASP A 136 2.51 7.65 7.81
C ASP A 136 1.06 7.21 7.50
N PRO A 137 0.87 6.17 6.65
CA PRO A 137 -0.45 5.78 6.18
C PRO A 137 -1.25 5.06 7.28
N ARG A 138 -2.57 5.22 7.24
CA ARG A 138 -3.53 4.43 8.02
C ARG A 138 -4.02 3.20 7.25
N PHE A 139 -4.10 3.35 5.93
CA PHE A 139 -4.54 2.31 5.00
C PHE A 139 -3.61 2.26 3.80
N ILE A 140 -3.26 1.06 3.36
CA ILE A 140 -2.46 0.82 2.16
C ILE A 140 -3.25 -0.08 1.22
N LEU A 141 -3.38 0.34 -0.03
CA LEU A 141 -3.97 -0.43 -1.12
C LEU A 141 -2.84 -1.05 -1.95
N LEU A 142 -2.82 -2.37 -2.04
CA LEU A 142 -1.85 -3.15 -2.83
C LEU A 142 -2.54 -3.73 -4.07
N ASP A 143 -2.15 -3.24 -5.24
CA ASP A 143 -2.74 -3.70 -6.51
C ASP A 143 -1.92 -4.85 -7.09
N GLU A 144 -2.52 -6.03 -7.16
CA GLU A 144 -1.97 -7.29 -7.68
C GLU A 144 -0.52 -7.59 -7.23
N PRO A 145 -0.23 -7.59 -5.92
CA PRO A 145 1.14 -7.74 -5.43
C PRO A 145 1.77 -9.10 -5.74
N PHE A 146 0.98 -10.13 -6.02
CA PHE A 146 1.45 -11.48 -6.35
C PHE A 146 1.51 -11.76 -7.86
N ALA A 147 1.15 -10.80 -8.70
CA ALA A 147 1.13 -10.99 -10.14
C ALA A 147 2.54 -11.17 -10.72
N GLY A 148 2.78 -12.31 -11.38
CA GLY A 148 4.03 -12.56 -12.09
C GLY A 148 5.28 -12.69 -11.20
N VAL A 149 5.12 -12.94 -9.89
CA VAL A 149 6.22 -13.13 -8.96
C VAL A 149 6.51 -14.62 -8.72
N ASP A 150 7.76 -14.93 -8.41
CA ASP A 150 8.14 -16.30 -8.03
C ASP A 150 7.71 -16.66 -6.60
N PRO A 151 7.68 -17.96 -6.23
CA PRO A 151 7.21 -18.40 -4.91
C PRO A 151 7.98 -17.81 -3.71
N ILE A 152 9.26 -17.48 -3.89
CA ILE A 152 10.07 -16.88 -2.82
C ILE A 152 9.61 -15.45 -2.60
N ALA A 153 9.39 -14.70 -3.68
CA ALA A 153 8.89 -13.33 -3.62
C ALA A 153 7.46 -13.26 -3.04
N VAL A 154 6.61 -14.27 -3.29
CA VAL A 154 5.29 -14.40 -2.65
C VAL A 154 5.43 -14.40 -1.13
N ILE A 155 6.31 -15.25 -0.58
CA ILE A 155 6.53 -15.34 0.86
C ILE A 155 7.03 -14.00 1.44
N GLU A 156 7.91 -13.31 0.72
CA GLU A 156 8.40 -12.00 1.15
C GLU A 156 7.28 -10.96 1.18
N ILE A 157 6.41 -10.91 0.17
CA ILE A 157 5.27 -10.01 0.11
C ILE A 157 4.29 -10.33 1.24
N GLN A 158 4.00 -11.60 1.51
CA GLN A 158 3.17 -12.02 2.62
C GLN A 158 3.72 -11.53 3.97
N ARG A 159 5.03 -11.67 4.21
CA ARG A 159 5.70 -11.14 5.41
C ARG A 159 5.56 -9.63 5.54
N ILE A 160 5.69 -8.89 4.43
CA ILE A 160 5.51 -7.44 4.41
C ILE A 160 4.06 -7.08 4.77
N VAL A 161 3.07 -7.78 4.23
CA VAL A 161 1.66 -7.54 4.57
C VAL A 161 1.38 -7.79 6.05
N CYS A 162 1.89 -8.89 6.61
CA CYS A 162 1.80 -9.16 8.05
C CYS A 162 2.46 -8.04 8.88
N PHE A 163 3.64 -7.59 8.48
CA PHE A 163 4.33 -6.47 9.12
C PHE A 163 3.51 -5.17 9.11
N LEU A 164 2.84 -4.84 7.98
CA LEU A 164 1.93 -3.69 7.91
C LEU A 164 0.74 -3.83 8.84
N LYS A 165 0.13 -5.03 8.88
CA LYS A 165 -0.96 -5.37 9.79
C LYS A 165 -0.57 -5.19 11.25
N ASP A 166 0.59 -5.72 11.65
CA ASP A 166 1.12 -5.64 13.02
C ASP A 166 1.39 -4.19 13.46
N ARG A 167 1.66 -3.29 12.52
CA ARG A 167 1.74 -1.83 12.75
C ARG A 167 0.38 -1.15 12.90
N GLY A 168 -0.71 -1.89 12.82
CA GLY A 168 -2.06 -1.34 12.89
C GLY A 168 -2.54 -0.69 11.59
N ILE A 169 -1.85 -0.90 10.47
CA ILE A 169 -2.24 -0.39 9.15
C ILE A 169 -3.28 -1.33 8.55
N GLY A 170 -4.41 -0.78 8.09
CA GLY A 170 -5.38 -1.54 7.31
C GLY A 170 -4.86 -1.76 5.88
N VAL A 171 -4.91 -2.99 5.40
CA VAL A 171 -4.41 -3.36 4.07
C VAL A 171 -5.56 -3.87 3.20
N LEU A 172 -5.73 -3.28 2.03
CA LEU A 172 -6.64 -3.78 1.00
C LEU A 172 -5.82 -4.31 -0.17
N ILE A 173 -6.03 -5.57 -0.54
CA ILE A 173 -5.28 -6.25 -1.59
C ILE A 173 -6.23 -6.63 -2.71
N THR A 174 -5.90 -6.28 -3.96
CA THR A 174 -6.50 -6.92 -5.13
C THR A 174 -5.55 -7.95 -5.69
N ASP A 175 -6.06 -9.12 -6.05
CA ASP A 175 -5.28 -10.09 -6.83
C ASP A 175 -6.22 -11.04 -7.59
N HIS A 176 -5.69 -11.67 -8.61
CA HIS A 176 -6.32 -12.82 -9.28
C HIS A 176 -5.79 -14.15 -8.73
N ASN A 177 -4.69 -14.11 -7.95
CA ASN A 177 -4.11 -15.25 -7.26
C ASN A 177 -4.82 -15.46 -5.91
N VAL A 178 -6.00 -16.07 -5.98
CA VAL A 178 -6.92 -16.23 -4.85
C VAL A 178 -6.27 -16.94 -3.67
N ARG A 179 -5.55 -18.03 -3.92
CA ARG A 179 -4.96 -18.87 -2.88
C ARG A 179 -3.94 -18.11 -2.03
N GLU A 180 -3.01 -17.41 -2.67
CA GLU A 180 -1.94 -16.67 -1.99
C GLU A 180 -2.49 -15.50 -1.19
N THR A 181 -3.53 -14.86 -1.71
CA THR A 181 -4.17 -13.72 -1.07
C THR A 181 -5.03 -14.16 0.12
N LEU A 182 -5.83 -15.20 -0.02
CA LEU A 182 -6.64 -15.73 1.09
C LEU A 182 -5.78 -16.19 2.27
N GLY A 183 -4.59 -16.72 2.00
CA GLY A 183 -3.67 -17.17 3.07
C GLY A 183 -3.22 -16.07 4.04
N ILE A 184 -3.44 -14.79 3.73
CA ILE A 184 -3.05 -13.64 4.56
C ILE A 184 -4.19 -12.68 4.87
N CYS A 185 -5.39 -12.90 4.32
CA CYS A 185 -6.55 -12.04 4.56
C CYS A 185 -7.30 -12.46 5.83
N ASP A 186 -7.84 -11.47 6.53
CA ASP A 186 -8.82 -11.68 7.61
C ASP A 186 -10.25 -11.76 7.03
N HIS A 187 -10.47 -11.07 5.91
CA HIS A 187 -11.75 -11.04 5.21
C HIS A 187 -11.51 -10.88 3.69
N ALA A 188 -12.40 -11.41 2.88
CA ALA A 188 -12.32 -11.28 1.43
C ALA A 188 -13.69 -10.95 0.81
N TYR A 189 -13.63 -10.21 -0.29
CA TYR A 189 -14.74 -9.96 -1.21
C TYR A 189 -14.40 -10.60 -2.55
N ILE A 190 -15.29 -11.40 -3.08
CA ILE A 190 -15.17 -11.96 -4.43
C ILE A 190 -16.05 -11.13 -5.34
N ILE A 191 -15.45 -10.51 -6.35
CA ILE A 191 -16.16 -9.68 -7.31
C ILE A 191 -16.07 -10.25 -8.73
N ASN A 192 -17.12 -10.05 -9.48
CA ASN A 192 -17.17 -10.33 -10.91
C ASN A 192 -18.08 -9.34 -11.61
N GLU A 193 -17.65 -8.82 -12.77
CA GLU A 193 -18.44 -7.85 -13.56
C GLU A 193 -18.93 -6.64 -12.75
N GLY A 194 -18.14 -6.20 -11.77
CA GLY A 194 -18.44 -5.05 -10.90
C GLY A 194 -19.39 -5.34 -9.74
N GLU A 195 -19.83 -6.61 -9.56
CA GLU A 195 -20.71 -7.01 -8.47
C GLU A 195 -20.00 -7.90 -7.45
N VAL A 196 -20.39 -7.77 -6.18
CA VAL A 196 -19.91 -8.63 -5.09
C VAL A 196 -20.69 -9.93 -5.13
N LEU A 197 -20.04 -11.03 -5.47
CA LEU A 197 -20.65 -12.36 -5.52
C LEU A 197 -20.67 -13.04 -4.15
N ALA A 198 -19.63 -12.88 -3.36
CA ALA A 198 -19.48 -13.47 -2.03
C ALA A 198 -18.56 -12.59 -1.18
N GLN A 199 -18.70 -12.74 0.13
CA GLN A 199 -17.81 -12.13 1.11
C GLN A 199 -17.79 -13.00 2.37
N GLY A 200 -16.66 -13.03 3.05
CA GLY A 200 -16.51 -13.81 4.29
C GLY A 200 -15.07 -13.90 4.75
N SER A 201 -14.84 -14.68 5.78
CA SER A 201 -13.50 -15.08 6.19
C SER A 201 -12.93 -16.13 5.22
N PRO A 202 -11.61 -16.32 5.15
CA PRO A 202 -11.00 -17.33 4.29
C PRO A 202 -11.43 -18.78 4.57
N GLU A 203 -12.01 -19.03 5.75
CA GLU A 203 -12.48 -20.36 6.19
C GLU A 203 -13.93 -20.65 5.74
N GLU A 204 -14.70 -19.63 5.38
CA GLU A 204 -16.07 -19.70 4.84
C GLU A 204 -16.08 -19.93 3.34
#